data_965f5a76382a111830590971dc03ce5a
#
_entry.id   965f5a76382a111830590971dc03ce5a
#
_cell.length_a   1.000
_cell.length_b   1.000
_cell.length_c   1.000
_cell.angle_alpha   90.00
_cell.angle_beta   90.00
_cell.angle_gamma   90.00
#
_symmetry.space_group_name_H-M   'P 1'
#
loop_
_entity.id
_entity.type
_entity.pdbx_description
1 polymer ?
#
loop_
_entity_poly.entity_id
_entity_poly.type
_entity_poly.pdbx_seq_one_letter_code
_entity_poly.pdbx_strand_id
1 'polypeptide(L)'
;MAYFDNAATTYPKPECVYQYMDKFYRECGSNAGRGNYEQAKSAGELIANTRSMIQDLLHCPTKQVVFEPTATIALNLIIQGNIERGAHNIYVSPFEHNAVTRVLHHFEKQEKIVVRQLTVGENLRYDMERIRYQFEEEKPDFVIVSHASNSFGVVALLEDILLWQSMEREL
;
A
#
# COMPACT_ATOMS: atom_id res chain seq x y z
N MET A 1 -16.09 -9.31 25.26
CA MET A 1 -16.60 -8.75 24.00
C MET A 1 -15.59 -9.09 22.90
N ALA A 2 -16.01 -9.68 21.79
CA ALA A 2 -15.10 -9.95 20.68
C ALA A 2 -14.88 -8.67 19.87
N TYR A 3 -13.63 -8.39 19.46
CA TYR A 3 -13.26 -7.26 18.62
C TYR A 3 -13.05 -7.73 17.18
N PHE A 4 -13.84 -7.18 16.25
CA PHE A 4 -13.87 -7.61 14.85
C PHE A 4 -13.33 -6.55 13.86
N ASP A 5 -12.73 -5.47 14.36
CA ASP A 5 -12.24 -4.36 13.53
C ASP A 5 -10.71 -4.26 13.50
N ASN A 6 -10.03 -5.41 13.54
CA ASN A 6 -8.56 -5.45 13.45
C ASN A 6 -8.01 -4.94 12.11
N ALA A 7 -8.82 -4.88 11.07
CA ALA A 7 -8.44 -4.27 9.80
C ALA A 7 -8.20 -2.76 9.92
N ALA A 8 -8.92 -2.07 10.81
CA ALA A 8 -8.70 -0.66 11.10
C ALA A 8 -7.48 -0.44 12.01
N THR A 9 -7.37 -1.22 13.08
CA THR A 9 -6.24 -1.22 14.01
C THR A 9 -6.26 -2.48 14.87
N THR A 10 -5.10 -3.02 15.19
CA THR A 10 -4.98 -4.17 16.11
C THR A 10 -5.34 -3.76 17.52
N TYR A 11 -6.36 -4.43 18.11
CA TYR A 11 -6.78 -4.23 19.50
C TYR A 11 -7.16 -5.55 20.19
N PRO A 12 -6.65 -5.81 21.41
CA PRO A 12 -5.59 -5.06 22.08
C PRO A 12 -4.25 -5.22 21.36
N LYS A 13 -3.38 -4.21 21.42
CA LYS A 13 -2.01 -4.34 20.93
C LYS A 13 -1.21 -5.27 21.86
N PRO A 14 -0.22 -6.00 21.34
CA PRO A 14 0.70 -6.76 22.21
C PRO A 14 1.34 -5.87 23.26
N GLU A 15 1.48 -6.38 24.49
CA GLU A 15 2.01 -5.62 25.63
C GLU A 15 3.41 -5.04 25.34
N CYS A 16 4.24 -5.77 24.59
CA CYS A 16 5.57 -5.30 24.19
C CYS A 16 5.55 -3.99 23.40
N VAL A 17 4.46 -3.70 22.65
CA VAL A 17 4.29 -2.44 21.92
C VAL A 17 4.16 -1.27 22.88
N TYR A 18 3.29 -1.41 23.91
CA TYR A 18 3.10 -0.37 24.91
C TYR A 18 4.38 -0.12 25.72
N GLN A 19 5.01 -1.18 26.17
CA GLN A 19 6.26 -1.10 26.93
C GLN A 19 7.39 -0.45 26.15
N TYR A 20 7.53 -0.80 24.87
CA TYR A 20 8.53 -0.22 24.00
C TYR A 20 8.29 1.28 23.78
N MET A 21 7.05 1.67 23.47
CA MET A 21 6.68 3.07 23.26
C MET A 21 6.92 3.91 24.52
N ASP A 22 6.43 3.46 25.69
CA ASP A 22 6.61 4.18 26.96
C ASP A 22 8.10 4.37 27.28
N LYS A 23 8.88 3.30 27.20
CA LYS A 23 10.32 3.34 27.42
C LYS A 23 11.01 4.31 26.48
N PHE A 24 10.75 4.21 25.18
CA PHE A 24 11.39 5.05 24.17
C PHE A 24 11.06 6.54 24.38
N TYR A 25 9.81 6.88 24.65
CA TYR A 25 9.42 8.27 24.89
C TYR A 25 10.06 8.86 26.16
N ARG A 26 10.27 8.08 27.20
CA ARG A 26 10.96 8.52 28.42
C ARG A 26 12.45 8.72 28.23
N GLU A 27 13.08 7.83 27.48
CA GLU A 27 14.55 7.81 27.32
C GLU A 27 15.04 8.64 26.15
N CYS A 28 14.34 8.62 25.00
CA CYS A 28 14.80 9.13 23.71
C CYS A 28 13.76 9.93 22.93
N GLY A 29 12.64 10.36 23.54
CA GLY A 29 11.52 11.03 22.87
C GLY A 29 11.85 12.42 22.34
N SER A 30 12.86 12.55 21.47
CA SER A 30 13.38 13.80 20.90
C SER A 30 13.25 13.80 19.37
N ASN A 31 13.52 14.98 18.76
CA ASN A 31 13.47 15.13 17.31
C ASN A 31 14.64 14.41 16.64
N ALA A 32 14.32 13.48 15.74
CA ALA A 32 15.29 12.68 14.98
C ALA A 32 16.06 13.45 13.89
N GLY A 33 15.59 14.62 13.48
CA GLY A 33 16.10 15.30 12.28
C GLY A 33 17.04 16.47 12.54
N ARG A 34 17.11 16.99 13.78
CA ARG A 34 17.83 18.23 14.08
C ARG A 34 18.54 18.14 15.42
N GLY A 35 19.80 17.83 15.39
CA GLY A 35 20.64 17.85 16.57
C GLY A 35 21.72 16.78 16.52
N ASN A 36 22.85 17.10 17.21
CA ASN A 36 23.98 16.20 17.28
C ASN A 36 24.13 15.57 18.67
N TYR A 37 23.08 15.67 19.49
CA TYR A 37 23.00 15.07 20.81
C TYR A 37 22.51 13.61 20.75
N GLU A 38 22.82 12.86 21.78
CA GLU A 38 22.65 11.38 21.81
C GLU A 38 21.20 10.96 21.55
N GLN A 39 20.21 11.63 22.19
CA GLN A 39 18.81 11.29 22.03
C GLN A 39 18.31 11.52 20.58
N ALA A 40 18.80 12.55 19.88
CA ALA A 40 18.46 12.77 18.48
C ALA A 40 19.05 11.71 17.57
N LYS A 41 20.27 11.24 17.86
CA LYS A 41 20.90 10.11 17.14
C LYS A 41 20.10 8.84 17.35
N SER A 42 19.77 8.50 18.60
CA SER A 42 18.97 7.32 18.93
C SER A 42 17.59 7.31 18.25
N ALA A 43 16.94 8.48 18.19
CA ALA A 43 15.67 8.61 17.47
C ALA A 43 15.86 8.43 15.96
N GLY A 44 16.95 8.94 15.37
CA GLY A 44 17.30 8.71 13.97
C GLY A 44 17.59 7.24 13.66
N GLU A 45 18.34 6.59 14.54
CA GLU A 45 18.65 5.14 14.44
C GLU A 45 17.39 4.27 14.51
N LEU A 46 16.44 4.60 15.38
CA LEU A 46 15.16 3.89 15.43
C LEU A 46 14.43 3.94 14.09
N ILE A 47 14.36 5.12 13.47
CA ILE A 47 13.71 5.30 12.17
C ILE A 47 14.45 4.49 11.08
N ALA A 48 15.79 4.54 11.07
CA ALA A 48 16.60 3.80 10.11
C ALA A 48 16.44 2.29 10.27
N ASN A 49 16.51 1.79 11.49
CA ASN A 49 16.32 0.37 11.81
C ASN A 49 14.91 -0.11 11.42
N THR A 50 13.88 0.70 11.69
CA THR A 50 12.49 0.36 11.31
C THR A 50 12.35 0.26 9.79
N ARG A 51 12.99 1.15 9.02
CA ARG A 51 13.04 1.07 7.55
C ARG A 51 13.69 -0.23 7.08
N SER A 52 14.83 -0.58 7.66
CA SER A 52 15.55 -1.82 7.33
C SER A 52 14.69 -3.06 7.62
N MET A 53 14.05 -3.10 8.78
CA MET A 53 13.16 -4.22 9.15
C MET A 53 11.98 -4.37 8.19
N ILE A 54 11.41 -3.25 7.69
CA ILE A 54 10.33 -3.28 6.69
C ILE A 54 10.86 -3.78 5.34
N GLN A 55 12.05 -3.33 4.93
CA GLN A 55 12.71 -3.81 3.70
C GLN A 55 12.95 -5.32 3.74
N ASP A 56 13.44 -5.83 4.88
CA ASP A 56 13.68 -7.25 5.09
C ASP A 56 12.37 -8.05 5.07
N LEU A 57 11.34 -7.57 5.78
CA LEU A 57 10.01 -8.20 5.82
C LEU A 57 9.37 -8.32 4.44
N LEU A 58 9.55 -7.30 3.59
CA LEU A 58 8.98 -7.26 2.24
C LEU A 58 9.93 -7.80 1.16
N HIS A 59 11.11 -8.32 1.54
CA HIS A 59 12.14 -8.82 0.62
C HIS A 59 12.54 -7.80 -0.46
N CYS A 60 12.60 -6.51 -0.10
CA CYS A 60 12.91 -5.43 -1.05
C CYS A 60 14.04 -4.50 -0.54
N PRO A 61 15.27 -5.01 -0.35
CA PRO A 61 16.37 -4.28 0.29
C PRO A 61 16.83 -3.04 -0.47
N THR A 62 16.54 -2.95 -1.78
CA THR A 62 16.92 -1.81 -2.63
C THR A 62 15.87 -0.70 -2.68
N LYS A 63 14.69 -0.92 -2.12
CA LYS A 63 13.61 0.07 -2.13
C LYS A 63 13.70 1.01 -0.93
N GLN A 64 13.26 2.26 -1.14
CA GLN A 64 13.16 3.21 -0.05
C GLN A 64 11.83 3.06 0.69
N VAL A 65 11.88 3.14 2.02
CA VAL A 65 10.69 3.17 2.88
C VAL A 65 10.44 4.61 3.31
N VAL A 66 9.25 5.11 3.00
CA VAL A 66 8.77 6.44 3.42
C VAL A 66 7.61 6.25 4.38
N PHE A 67 7.64 6.97 5.52
CA PHE A 67 6.55 6.95 6.49
C PHE A 67 5.60 8.11 6.23
N GLU A 68 4.32 7.79 6.14
CA GLU A 68 3.24 8.75 6.01
C GLU A 68 2.30 8.67 7.22
N PRO A 69 1.61 9.75 7.59
CA PRO A 69 0.72 9.77 8.75
C PRO A 69 -0.41 8.77 8.66
N THR A 70 -0.90 8.48 7.47
CA THR A 70 -1.98 7.51 7.21
C THR A 70 -1.80 6.83 5.86
N ALA A 71 -2.35 5.61 5.72
CA ALA A 71 -2.43 4.90 4.43
C ALA A 71 -3.20 5.73 3.37
N THR A 72 -4.21 6.50 3.77
CA THR A 72 -4.95 7.38 2.86
C THR A 72 -4.03 8.43 2.22
N ILE A 73 -3.17 9.08 2.98
CA ILE A 73 -2.21 10.06 2.45
C ILE A 73 -1.21 9.37 1.53
N ALA A 74 -0.63 8.25 1.96
CA ALA A 74 0.32 7.48 1.16
C ALA A 74 -0.27 7.06 -0.20
N LEU A 75 -1.48 6.49 -0.20
CA LEU A 75 -2.19 6.09 -1.41
C LEU A 75 -2.49 7.26 -2.34
N ASN A 76 -2.95 8.40 -1.78
CA ASN A 76 -3.18 9.61 -2.58
C ASN A 76 -1.90 10.11 -3.25
N LEU A 77 -0.78 10.17 -2.52
CA LEU A 77 0.51 10.57 -3.09
C LEU A 77 0.96 9.64 -4.22
N ILE A 78 0.83 8.32 -4.02
CA ILE A 78 1.22 7.32 -5.02
C ILE A 78 0.34 7.44 -6.27
N ILE A 79 -0.99 7.49 -6.10
CA ILE A 79 -1.94 7.53 -7.23
C ILE A 79 -1.76 8.84 -8.01
N GLN A 80 -1.77 9.99 -7.33
CA GLN A 80 -1.59 11.29 -7.98
C GLN A 80 -0.23 11.39 -8.68
N GLY A 81 0.84 10.95 -8.02
CA GLY A 81 2.18 10.97 -8.60
C GLY A 81 2.31 10.09 -9.86
N ASN A 82 1.61 8.97 -9.97
CA ASN A 82 1.58 8.17 -11.19
C ASN A 82 0.77 8.85 -12.30
N ILE A 83 -0.39 9.46 -11.97
CA ILE A 83 -1.21 10.20 -12.92
C ILE A 83 -0.42 11.42 -13.47
N GLU A 84 0.28 12.15 -12.62
CA GLU A 84 1.11 13.30 -13.02
C GLU A 84 2.30 12.88 -13.92
N ARG A 85 2.75 11.64 -13.80
CA ARG A 85 3.79 11.05 -14.68
C ARG A 85 3.23 10.49 -15.98
N GLY A 86 1.93 10.60 -16.21
CA GLY A 86 1.27 10.21 -17.45
C GLY A 86 0.51 8.89 -17.40
N ALA A 87 0.35 8.27 -16.23
CA ALA A 87 -0.52 7.10 -16.13
C ALA A 87 -1.96 7.50 -16.43
N HIS A 88 -2.54 6.90 -17.45
CA HIS A 88 -3.88 7.19 -17.94
C HIS A 88 -4.83 6.00 -17.81
N ASN A 89 -4.38 4.81 -18.19
CA ASN A 89 -5.17 3.59 -18.14
C ASN A 89 -4.91 2.84 -16.83
N ILE A 90 -5.83 2.97 -15.86
CA ILE A 90 -5.66 2.47 -14.49
C ILE A 90 -6.61 1.31 -14.23
N TYR A 91 -6.05 0.15 -13.91
CA TYR A 91 -6.82 -1.00 -13.47
C TYR A 91 -6.92 -1.05 -11.95
N VAL A 92 -8.10 -1.33 -11.45
CA VAL A 92 -8.38 -1.34 -10.00
C VAL A 92 -9.16 -2.58 -9.60
N SER A 93 -8.83 -3.14 -8.46
CA SER A 93 -9.62 -4.20 -7.85
C SER A 93 -11.02 -3.70 -7.49
N PRO A 94 -12.09 -4.51 -7.67
CA PRO A 94 -13.42 -4.15 -7.19
C PRO A 94 -13.54 -4.15 -5.66
N PHE A 95 -12.51 -4.63 -4.95
CA PHE A 95 -12.50 -4.78 -3.49
C PHE A 95 -11.72 -3.67 -2.77
N GLU A 96 -11.44 -2.57 -3.46
CA GLU A 96 -10.61 -1.49 -2.93
C GLU A 96 -11.30 -0.66 -1.86
N HIS A 97 -10.44 -0.11 -0.99
CA HIS A 97 -10.86 0.84 0.03
C HIS A 97 -11.18 2.22 -0.58
N ASN A 98 -12.06 2.99 0.09
CA ASN A 98 -12.43 4.36 -0.30
C ASN A 98 -11.24 5.30 -0.50
N ALA A 99 -10.11 5.07 0.16
CA ALA A 99 -8.89 5.86 -0.03
C ALA A 99 -8.34 5.76 -1.47
N VAL A 100 -8.61 4.66 -2.18
CA VAL A 100 -8.27 4.44 -3.58
C VAL A 100 -9.38 4.96 -4.49
N THR A 101 -10.61 4.46 -4.28
CA THR A 101 -11.72 4.72 -5.22
C THR A 101 -12.09 6.20 -5.32
N ARG A 102 -12.03 6.96 -4.21
CA ARG A 102 -12.36 8.39 -4.22
C ARG A 102 -11.36 9.22 -5.01
N VAL A 103 -10.07 8.95 -4.90
CA VAL A 103 -9.06 9.69 -5.66
C VAL A 103 -9.11 9.34 -7.14
N LEU A 104 -9.31 8.08 -7.50
CA LEU A 104 -9.49 7.67 -8.89
C LEU A 104 -10.73 8.34 -9.51
N HIS A 105 -11.86 8.29 -8.84
CA HIS A 105 -13.10 8.93 -9.32
C HIS A 105 -12.96 10.45 -9.49
N HIS A 106 -12.17 11.12 -8.65
CA HIS A 106 -11.88 12.54 -8.81
C HIS A 106 -11.17 12.83 -10.14
N PHE A 107 -10.14 12.06 -10.49
CA PHE A 107 -9.40 12.26 -11.74
C PHE A 107 -10.14 11.75 -12.97
N GLU A 108 -10.92 10.69 -12.85
CA GLU A 108 -11.78 10.18 -13.91
C GLU A 108 -12.84 11.20 -14.32
N LYS A 109 -13.49 11.88 -13.35
CA LYS A 109 -14.42 12.99 -13.63
C LYS A 109 -13.78 14.18 -14.34
N GLN A 110 -12.46 14.34 -14.23
CA GLN A 110 -11.70 15.36 -14.94
C GLN A 110 -11.21 14.88 -16.32
N GLU A 111 -11.61 13.68 -16.73
CA GLU A 111 -11.17 13.03 -17.99
C GLU A 111 -9.65 12.87 -18.11
N LYS A 112 -8.94 12.82 -16.96
CA LYS A 112 -7.49 12.65 -16.92
C LYS A 112 -7.05 11.20 -16.98
N ILE A 113 -7.93 10.28 -16.56
CA ILE A 113 -7.68 8.85 -16.51
C ILE A 113 -8.91 8.06 -16.95
N VAL A 114 -8.68 6.83 -17.36
CA VAL A 114 -9.71 5.80 -17.55
C VAL A 114 -9.51 4.74 -16.45
N VAL A 115 -10.57 4.49 -15.68
CA VAL A 115 -10.56 3.49 -14.62
C VAL A 115 -11.25 2.22 -15.10
N ARG A 116 -10.55 1.08 -15.01
CA ARG A 116 -11.06 -0.23 -15.40
C ARG A 116 -11.03 -1.17 -14.21
N GLN A 117 -12.11 -1.91 -14.01
CA GLN A 117 -12.14 -2.90 -12.94
C GLN A 117 -11.53 -4.22 -13.43
N LEU A 118 -10.72 -4.84 -12.57
CA LEU A 118 -10.26 -6.21 -12.76
C LEU A 118 -11.45 -7.17 -12.66
N THR A 119 -11.54 -8.10 -13.59
CA THR A 119 -12.65 -9.06 -13.63
C THR A 119 -12.55 -10.06 -12.49
N VAL A 120 -13.67 -10.27 -11.82
CA VAL A 120 -13.86 -11.31 -10.79
C VAL A 120 -15.05 -12.19 -11.14
N GLY A 121 -14.96 -13.46 -10.76
CA GLY A 121 -16.06 -14.42 -10.92
C GLY A 121 -17.09 -14.30 -9.80
N GLU A 122 -18.16 -15.08 -9.89
CA GLU A 122 -19.25 -15.14 -8.89
C GLU A 122 -18.79 -15.56 -7.49
N ASN A 123 -17.66 -16.27 -7.39
CA ASN A 123 -17.04 -16.69 -6.14
C ASN A 123 -16.12 -15.62 -5.52
N LEU A 124 -16.14 -14.41 -6.02
CA LEU A 124 -15.28 -13.27 -5.62
C LEU A 124 -13.77 -13.52 -5.84
N ARG A 125 -13.41 -14.47 -6.69
CA ARG A 125 -12.02 -14.71 -7.10
C ARG A 125 -11.71 -14.00 -8.39
N TYR A 126 -10.47 -13.55 -8.54
CA TYR A 126 -9.99 -12.94 -9.77
C TYR A 126 -10.04 -13.97 -10.93
N ASP A 127 -10.61 -13.55 -12.06
CA ASP A 127 -10.62 -14.32 -13.30
C ASP A 127 -9.34 -13.98 -14.08
N MET A 128 -8.29 -14.76 -13.84
CA MET A 128 -6.97 -14.48 -14.39
C MET A 128 -6.92 -14.55 -15.92
N GLU A 129 -7.75 -15.38 -16.55
CA GLU A 129 -7.83 -15.45 -18.02
C GLU A 129 -8.42 -14.17 -18.59
N ARG A 130 -9.54 -13.71 -18.00
CA ARG A 130 -10.15 -12.44 -18.42
C ARG A 130 -9.31 -11.22 -18.11
N ILE A 131 -8.61 -11.20 -16.96
CA ILE A 131 -7.68 -10.12 -16.62
C ILE A 131 -6.54 -10.05 -17.62
N ARG A 132 -5.98 -11.21 -18.02
CA ARG A 132 -4.95 -11.27 -19.05
C ARG A 132 -5.45 -10.68 -20.36
N TYR A 133 -6.62 -11.08 -20.81
CA TYR A 133 -7.26 -10.55 -22.00
C TYR A 133 -7.51 -9.02 -21.90
N GLN A 134 -7.99 -8.54 -20.75
CA GLN A 134 -8.15 -7.10 -20.49
C GLN A 134 -6.84 -6.33 -20.67
N PHE A 135 -5.73 -6.88 -20.19
CA PHE A 135 -4.41 -6.23 -20.27
C PHE A 135 -3.81 -6.30 -21.68
N GLU A 136 -4.12 -7.33 -22.47
CA GLU A 136 -3.73 -7.44 -23.88
C GLU A 136 -4.49 -6.44 -24.75
N GLU A 137 -5.79 -6.24 -24.50
CA GLU A 137 -6.58 -5.27 -25.25
C GLU A 137 -6.22 -3.82 -24.90
N GLU A 138 -6.06 -3.54 -23.63
CA GLU A 138 -5.80 -2.19 -23.13
C GLU A 138 -4.72 -2.26 -22.06
N LYS A 139 -3.48 -2.05 -22.46
CA LYS A 139 -2.32 -2.16 -21.55
C LYS A 139 -2.45 -1.25 -20.34
N PRO A 140 -2.29 -1.76 -19.10
CA PRO A 140 -2.31 -0.94 -17.91
C PRO A 140 -1.07 -0.06 -17.78
N ASP A 141 -1.25 1.22 -17.48
CA ASP A 141 -0.18 2.09 -17.00
C ASP A 141 0.05 1.88 -15.51
N PHE A 142 -1.03 1.59 -14.78
CA PHE A 142 -0.99 1.38 -13.33
C PHE A 142 -2.07 0.41 -12.88
N VAL A 143 -1.71 -0.52 -12.00
CA VAL A 143 -2.63 -1.52 -11.43
C VAL A 143 -2.66 -1.35 -9.91
N ILE A 144 -3.86 -1.30 -9.33
CA ILE A 144 -4.07 -1.15 -7.89
C ILE A 144 -4.89 -2.32 -7.39
N VAL A 145 -4.32 -3.08 -6.44
CA VAL A 145 -4.97 -4.25 -5.84
C VAL A 145 -4.68 -4.30 -4.35
N SER A 146 -5.73 -4.32 -3.54
CA SER A 146 -5.60 -4.65 -2.12
C SER A 146 -5.35 -6.13 -1.94
N HIS A 147 -4.26 -6.49 -1.25
CA HIS A 147 -3.95 -7.89 -0.95
C HIS A 147 -5.06 -8.56 -0.13
N ALA A 148 -5.59 -7.86 0.86
CA ALA A 148 -6.73 -8.32 1.65
C ALA A 148 -7.74 -7.18 1.81
N SER A 149 -8.97 -7.42 1.36
CA SER A 149 -10.03 -6.43 1.49
C SER A 149 -10.57 -6.41 2.92
N ASN A 150 -10.57 -5.23 3.53
CA ASN A 150 -11.14 -5.02 4.87
C ASN A 150 -12.68 -5.12 4.88
N SER A 151 -13.35 -4.92 3.74
CA SER A 151 -14.80 -4.90 3.63
C SER A 151 -15.38 -6.27 3.24
N PHE A 152 -14.68 -6.99 2.35
CA PHE A 152 -15.17 -8.25 1.78
C PHE A 152 -14.51 -9.49 2.38
N GLY A 153 -13.38 -9.33 3.08
CA GLY A 153 -12.61 -10.45 3.60
C GLY A 153 -11.98 -11.33 2.51
N VAL A 154 -11.86 -10.80 1.30
CA VAL A 154 -11.22 -11.47 0.17
C VAL A 154 -9.73 -11.25 0.23
N VAL A 155 -8.95 -12.32 0.01
CA VAL A 155 -7.50 -12.26 -0.16
C VAL A 155 -7.17 -12.47 -1.63
N ALA A 156 -6.44 -11.50 -2.22
CA ALA A 156 -5.99 -11.58 -3.61
C ALA A 156 -4.75 -12.46 -3.73
N LEU A 157 -4.70 -13.28 -4.77
CA LEU A 157 -3.50 -14.00 -5.19
C LEU A 157 -2.61 -13.05 -5.98
N LEU A 158 -1.90 -12.17 -5.28
CA LEU A 158 -1.09 -11.11 -5.92
C LEU A 158 0.02 -11.67 -6.81
N GLU A 159 0.56 -12.83 -6.48
CA GLU A 159 1.62 -13.48 -7.25
C GLU A 159 1.19 -13.68 -8.71
N ASP A 160 -0.03 -14.14 -8.95
CA ASP A 160 -0.55 -14.36 -10.29
C ASP A 160 -0.69 -13.05 -11.09
N ILE A 161 -1.08 -11.97 -10.41
CA ILE A 161 -1.25 -10.63 -11.03
C ILE A 161 0.12 -9.98 -11.29
N LEU A 162 1.08 -10.14 -10.38
CA LEU A 162 2.41 -9.54 -10.45
C LEU A 162 3.34 -10.25 -11.44
N LEU A 163 3.26 -11.58 -11.53
CA LEU A 163 4.04 -12.37 -12.48
C LEU A 163 3.76 -11.96 -13.92
N TRP A 164 2.52 -11.62 -14.22
CA TRP A 164 2.16 -11.17 -15.56
C TRP A 164 2.84 -9.82 -15.91
N GLN A 165 2.91 -8.86 -14.97
CA GLN A 165 3.61 -7.59 -15.20
C GLN A 165 5.13 -7.73 -15.41
N SER A 166 5.75 -8.74 -14.81
CA SER A 166 7.19 -8.97 -14.97
C SER A 166 7.55 -9.60 -16.32
N MET A 167 6.70 -10.48 -16.85
CA MET A 167 6.92 -11.13 -18.14
C MET A 167 6.86 -10.17 -19.34
N GLU A 168 6.07 -9.09 -19.27
CA GLU A 168 6.01 -8.08 -20.33
C GLU A 168 7.15 -7.04 -20.30
N ARG A 169 7.91 -6.96 -19.23
CA ARG A 169 9.07 -6.05 -19.18
C ARG A 169 10.34 -6.64 -19.80
N GLU A 170 10.34 -7.92 -20.14
CA GLU A 170 11.44 -8.65 -20.78
C GLU A 170 11.23 -8.84 -22.30
N LEU A 171 10.11 -8.38 -22.85
CA LEU A 171 9.83 -8.30 -24.31
C LEU A 171 9.87 -6.85 -24.81
#